data_a8bb05abd3b35a6e8d478ccdfd72b703
#
_entry.id   a8bb05abd3b35a6e8d478ccdfd72b703
#
_cell.length_a   1.000
_cell.length_b   1.000
_cell.length_c   1.000
_cell.angle_alpha   90.00
_cell.angle_beta   90.00
_cell.angle_gamma   90.00
#
_symmetry.space_group_name_H-M   'P 1'
#
loop_
_entity.id
_entity.type
_entity.pdbx_description
1 polymer ?
#
loop_
_entity_poly.entity_id
_entity_poly.type
_entity_poly.pdbx_seq_one_letter_code
_entity_poly.pdbx_strand_id
1 'polypeptide(L)'
;METGVVIIGTGLISRFHADAVEAIPGLKVVAKCRRTDDWDAALAQPGVGLCLVANASGAHDEAVFAAARHGVPVLVEKPIAITTARTDAMVDACEKAGVPLGCIFQTRWSDDFARLRKAVDSGELGRITYAAVHVPWWRDDTYYTGSDWHGTKAMDGGGALINQAIHMVDWLTALMPPVTDVKAFTATLAHPMEAEDTVSAALRFEGGALGGVYATTASFPGRGKRIEITGTKGTIVVEDSQHGSSNAGAIPCEQHRKCIEAFMDSVRGGAPYPIDGHEARKPVNLIERIYQDALD
;
A
#
# COMPACT_ATOMS: atom_id res chain seq x y z
N MET A 1 -12.54 -22.59 -17.45
CA MET A 1 -13.58 -22.23 -16.44
C MET A 1 -13.24 -20.85 -15.93
N GLU A 2 -14.23 -19.99 -15.71
CA GLU A 2 -14.02 -18.68 -15.09
C GLU A 2 -13.69 -18.85 -13.61
N THR A 3 -12.76 -18.04 -13.11
CA THR A 3 -12.42 -17.99 -11.69
C THR A 3 -13.30 -16.93 -11.02
N GLY A 4 -14.05 -17.31 -10.01
CA GLY A 4 -14.87 -16.41 -9.19
C GLY A 4 -14.01 -15.54 -8.29
N VAL A 5 -14.35 -14.25 -8.23
CA VAL A 5 -13.71 -13.27 -7.35
C VAL A 5 -14.72 -12.75 -6.34
N VAL A 6 -14.40 -12.88 -5.07
CA VAL A 6 -15.13 -12.24 -3.97
C VAL A 6 -14.42 -10.95 -3.59
N ILE A 7 -15.15 -9.84 -3.55
CA ILE A 7 -14.63 -8.54 -3.10
C ILE A 7 -15.21 -8.24 -1.71
N ILE A 8 -14.36 -8.13 -0.70
CA ILE A 8 -14.74 -7.70 0.65
C ILE A 8 -14.48 -6.20 0.78
N GLY A 9 -15.54 -5.42 0.81
CA GLY A 9 -15.56 -3.97 0.77
C GLY A 9 -16.51 -3.47 -0.32
N THR A 10 -17.20 -2.36 -0.07
CA THR A 10 -18.17 -1.75 -1.00
C THR A 10 -17.88 -0.26 -1.22
N GLY A 11 -16.74 0.24 -0.78
CA GLY A 11 -16.27 1.61 -0.95
C GLY A 11 -15.87 1.95 -2.39
N LEU A 12 -15.32 3.15 -2.57
CA LEU A 12 -14.91 3.65 -3.89
C LEU A 12 -13.90 2.72 -4.56
N ILE A 13 -12.86 2.29 -3.83
CA ILE A 13 -11.78 1.46 -4.39
C ILE A 13 -12.28 0.09 -4.85
N SER A 14 -13.29 -0.47 -4.17
CA SER A 14 -13.86 -1.77 -4.56
C SER A 14 -14.57 -1.73 -5.92
N ARG A 15 -15.01 -0.54 -6.37
CA ARG A 15 -15.57 -0.37 -7.73
C ARG A 15 -14.47 -0.46 -8.77
N PHE A 16 -13.34 0.22 -8.55
CA PHE A 16 -12.17 0.11 -9.44
C PHE A 16 -11.65 -1.32 -9.53
N HIS A 17 -11.65 -2.07 -8.43
CA HIS A 17 -11.28 -3.49 -8.46
C HIS A 17 -12.26 -4.33 -9.24
N ALA A 18 -13.56 -4.08 -9.09
CA ALA A 18 -14.55 -4.80 -9.87
C ALA A 18 -14.37 -4.56 -11.38
N ASP A 19 -14.18 -3.30 -11.79
CA ASP A 19 -13.93 -2.93 -13.18
C ASP A 19 -12.62 -3.56 -13.70
N ALA A 20 -11.58 -3.60 -12.87
CA ALA A 20 -10.32 -4.26 -13.21
C ALA A 20 -10.48 -5.77 -13.38
N VAL A 21 -11.23 -6.45 -12.50
CA VAL A 21 -11.52 -7.89 -12.58
C VAL A 21 -12.31 -8.22 -13.85
N GLU A 22 -13.36 -7.47 -14.15
CA GLU A 22 -14.20 -7.69 -15.33
C GLU A 22 -13.44 -7.45 -16.66
N ALA A 23 -12.35 -6.66 -16.61
CA ALA A 23 -11.46 -6.47 -17.76
C ALA A 23 -10.42 -7.59 -17.95
N ILE A 24 -10.32 -8.56 -17.01
CA ILE A 24 -9.36 -9.68 -17.09
C ILE A 24 -10.07 -10.94 -17.59
N PRO A 25 -9.71 -11.47 -18.77
CA PRO A 25 -10.32 -12.68 -19.27
C PRO A 25 -10.22 -13.87 -18.31
N GLY A 26 -11.35 -14.51 -18.04
CA GLY A 26 -11.42 -15.68 -17.16
C GLY A 26 -11.55 -15.35 -15.67
N LEU A 27 -11.69 -14.09 -15.29
CA LEU A 27 -12.10 -13.67 -13.96
C LEU A 27 -13.51 -13.09 -13.99
N LYS A 28 -14.25 -13.24 -12.89
CA LYS A 28 -15.59 -12.70 -12.74
C LYS A 28 -15.91 -12.38 -11.30
N VAL A 29 -16.44 -11.21 -11.01
CA VAL A 29 -16.93 -10.86 -9.67
C VAL A 29 -18.20 -11.68 -9.39
N VAL A 30 -18.16 -12.54 -8.36
CA VAL A 30 -19.29 -13.37 -7.95
C VAL A 30 -19.97 -12.86 -6.69
N ALA A 31 -19.28 -12.08 -5.87
CA ALA A 31 -19.85 -11.41 -4.71
C ALA A 31 -19.11 -10.12 -4.36
N LYS A 32 -19.85 -9.14 -3.84
CA LYS A 32 -19.32 -7.93 -3.18
C LYS A 32 -19.93 -7.86 -1.79
N CYS A 33 -19.10 -8.01 -0.77
CA CYS A 33 -19.54 -8.16 0.61
C CYS A 33 -19.29 -6.88 1.41
N ARG A 34 -20.29 -6.45 2.19
CA ARG A 34 -20.15 -5.45 3.26
C ARG A 34 -19.56 -6.12 4.50
N ARG A 35 -19.18 -5.32 5.48
CA ARG A 35 -18.69 -5.84 6.76
C ARG A 35 -19.70 -6.75 7.50
N THR A 36 -21.00 -6.50 7.30
CA THR A 36 -22.10 -7.23 7.96
C THR A 36 -22.59 -8.46 7.20
N ASP A 37 -22.07 -8.70 5.99
CA ASP A 37 -22.48 -9.83 5.17
C ASP A 37 -21.74 -11.11 5.61
N ASP A 38 -22.29 -12.26 5.26
CA ASP A 38 -21.69 -13.57 5.53
C ASP A 38 -20.54 -13.84 4.52
N TRP A 39 -19.32 -13.53 4.92
CA TRP A 39 -18.12 -13.75 4.11
C TRP A 39 -17.81 -15.23 3.91
N ASP A 40 -18.08 -16.07 4.93
CA ASP A 40 -17.83 -17.50 4.83
C ASP A 40 -18.74 -18.13 3.77
N ALA A 41 -20.00 -17.75 3.71
CA ALA A 41 -20.91 -18.19 2.65
C ALA A 41 -20.49 -17.70 1.26
N ALA A 42 -19.98 -16.47 1.13
CA ALA A 42 -19.50 -15.93 -0.12
C ALA A 42 -18.24 -16.65 -0.62
N LEU A 43 -17.27 -16.91 0.29
CA LEU A 43 -15.99 -17.56 -0.02
C LEU A 43 -16.12 -19.06 -0.29
N ALA A 44 -17.15 -19.71 0.26
CA ALA A 44 -17.43 -21.14 0.04
C ALA A 44 -18.12 -21.44 -1.31
N GLN A 45 -18.47 -20.42 -2.11
CA GLN A 45 -19.13 -20.63 -3.41
C GLN A 45 -18.22 -21.43 -4.37
N PRO A 46 -18.78 -22.38 -5.13
CA PRO A 46 -18.01 -23.13 -6.13
C PRO A 46 -17.34 -22.22 -7.16
N GLY A 47 -16.06 -22.46 -7.41
CA GLY A 47 -15.28 -21.73 -8.41
C GLY A 47 -14.69 -20.39 -7.91
N VAL A 48 -14.85 -20.03 -6.63
CA VAL A 48 -14.12 -18.91 -6.04
C VAL A 48 -12.64 -19.25 -5.95
N GLY A 49 -11.79 -18.41 -6.52
CA GLY A 49 -10.35 -18.59 -6.58
C GLY A 49 -9.56 -17.31 -6.27
N LEU A 50 -10.24 -16.24 -5.87
CA LEU A 50 -9.61 -15.00 -5.42
C LEU A 50 -10.52 -14.25 -4.45
N CYS A 51 -9.95 -13.81 -3.33
CA CYS A 51 -10.53 -12.81 -2.44
C CYS A 51 -9.78 -11.48 -2.61
N LEU A 52 -10.48 -10.42 -3.01
CA LEU A 52 -9.97 -9.06 -3.00
C LEU A 52 -10.46 -8.34 -1.75
N VAL A 53 -9.54 -7.92 -0.89
CA VAL A 53 -9.85 -7.20 0.35
C VAL A 53 -9.70 -5.70 0.13
N ALA A 54 -10.81 -4.97 0.22
CA ALA A 54 -10.93 -3.54 -0.08
C ALA A 54 -11.86 -2.81 0.91
N ASN A 55 -11.94 -3.29 2.14
CA ASN A 55 -12.64 -2.67 3.26
C ASN A 55 -11.72 -1.65 3.99
N ALA A 56 -12.09 -1.18 5.18
CA ALA A 56 -11.25 -0.27 5.96
C ALA A 56 -9.96 -0.98 6.43
N SER A 57 -8.83 -0.26 6.37
CA SER A 57 -7.48 -0.80 6.63
C SER A 57 -7.37 -1.55 7.96
N GLY A 58 -8.04 -1.04 9.01
CA GLY A 58 -8.08 -1.66 10.32
C GLY A 58 -8.91 -2.94 10.41
N ALA A 59 -9.52 -3.41 9.32
CA ALA A 59 -10.31 -4.64 9.27
C ALA A 59 -9.87 -5.60 8.15
N HIS A 60 -8.70 -5.37 7.54
CA HIS A 60 -8.17 -6.22 6.49
C HIS A 60 -7.87 -7.65 6.98
N ASP A 61 -7.32 -7.79 8.19
CA ASP A 61 -6.95 -9.07 8.79
C ASP A 61 -8.16 -9.99 9.00
N GLU A 62 -9.31 -9.46 9.43
CA GLU A 62 -10.55 -10.24 9.57
C GLU A 62 -10.92 -10.93 8.24
N ALA A 63 -10.84 -10.18 7.13
CA ALA A 63 -11.14 -10.68 5.80
C ALA A 63 -10.10 -11.70 5.30
N VAL A 64 -8.81 -11.44 5.56
CA VAL A 64 -7.73 -12.37 5.21
C VAL A 64 -7.87 -13.68 5.96
N PHE A 65 -8.17 -13.64 7.26
CA PHE A 65 -8.39 -14.87 8.06
C PHE A 65 -9.60 -15.65 7.55
N ALA A 66 -10.67 -14.98 7.13
CA ALA A 66 -11.80 -15.67 6.52
C ALA A 66 -11.39 -16.37 5.22
N ALA A 67 -10.71 -15.68 4.29
CA ALA A 67 -10.27 -16.27 3.04
C ALA A 67 -9.26 -17.42 3.25
N ALA A 68 -8.32 -17.29 4.19
CA ALA A 68 -7.36 -18.34 4.52
C ALA A 68 -8.06 -19.63 5.04
N ARG A 69 -9.09 -19.49 5.89
CA ARG A 69 -9.90 -20.64 6.35
C ARG A 69 -10.57 -21.40 5.20
N HIS A 70 -10.92 -20.70 4.12
CA HIS A 70 -11.55 -21.29 2.93
C HIS A 70 -10.53 -21.75 1.87
N GLY A 71 -9.23 -21.58 2.11
CA GLY A 71 -8.20 -21.92 1.13
C GLY A 71 -8.22 -21.03 -0.12
N VAL A 72 -8.74 -19.81 -0.02
CA VAL A 72 -8.88 -18.88 -1.13
C VAL A 72 -7.69 -17.91 -1.16
N PRO A 73 -6.94 -17.81 -2.28
CA PRO A 73 -5.88 -16.82 -2.47
C PRO A 73 -6.37 -15.38 -2.19
N VAL A 74 -5.53 -14.57 -1.53
CA VAL A 74 -5.94 -13.24 -1.04
C VAL A 74 -5.05 -12.15 -1.61
N LEU A 75 -5.68 -11.13 -2.17
CA LEU A 75 -5.01 -9.90 -2.59
C LEU A 75 -5.64 -8.71 -1.84
N VAL A 76 -4.82 -8.01 -1.04
CA VAL A 76 -5.28 -7.00 -0.07
C VAL A 76 -4.92 -5.60 -0.53
N GLU A 77 -5.83 -4.64 -0.36
CA GLU A 77 -5.51 -3.22 -0.53
C GLU A 77 -4.43 -2.73 0.45
N LYS A 78 -3.76 -1.66 0.05
CA LYS A 78 -2.79 -0.99 0.91
C LYS A 78 -3.48 -0.11 1.99
N PRO A 79 -2.88 0.00 3.18
CA PRO A 79 -1.81 -0.82 3.72
C PRO A 79 -2.28 -2.26 3.91
N ILE A 80 -1.39 -3.24 3.81
CA ILE A 80 -1.79 -4.64 4.04
C ILE A 80 -2.45 -4.82 5.42
N ALA A 81 -1.91 -4.15 6.44
CA ALA A 81 -2.50 -3.98 7.75
C ALA A 81 -2.03 -2.65 8.37
N ILE A 82 -2.64 -2.24 9.49
CA ILE A 82 -2.29 -0.98 10.18
C ILE A 82 -1.11 -1.11 11.15
N THR A 83 -0.64 -2.33 11.43
CA THR A 83 0.56 -2.61 12.23
C THR A 83 1.34 -3.79 11.68
N THR A 84 2.63 -3.84 12.03
CA THR A 84 3.51 -4.96 11.69
C THR A 84 3.00 -6.27 12.30
N ALA A 85 2.58 -6.26 13.56
CA ALA A 85 2.07 -7.44 14.24
C ALA A 85 0.83 -8.05 13.57
N ARG A 86 -0.09 -7.20 13.09
CA ARG A 86 -1.27 -7.66 12.33
C ARG A 86 -0.87 -8.21 10.97
N THR A 87 0.11 -7.59 10.31
CA THR A 87 0.66 -8.13 9.04
C THR A 87 1.27 -9.51 9.26
N ASP A 88 2.08 -9.68 10.31
CA ASP A 88 2.70 -10.97 10.65
C ASP A 88 1.64 -12.05 10.92
N ALA A 89 0.57 -11.72 11.65
CA ALA A 89 -0.53 -12.65 11.88
C ALA A 89 -1.26 -13.06 10.59
N MET A 90 -1.42 -12.14 9.63
CA MET A 90 -2.02 -12.43 8.32
C MET A 90 -1.13 -13.36 7.49
N VAL A 91 0.18 -13.08 7.45
CA VAL A 91 1.19 -13.91 6.76
C VAL A 91 1.17 -15.32 7.35
N ASP A 92 1.30 -15.44 8.67
CA ASP A 92 1.28 -16.71 9.39
C ASP A 92 0.01 -17.53 9.11
N ALA A 93 -1.15 -16.88 9.08
CA ALA A 93 -2.43 -17.56 8.81
C ALA A 93 -2.48 -18.10 7.37
N CYS A 94 -2.04 -17.29 6.39
CA CYS A 94 -2.02 -17.71 4.99
C CYS A 94 -0.99 -18.81 4.74
N GLU A 95 0.21 -18.71 5.31
CA GLU A 95 1.25 -19.75 5.20
C GLU A 95 0.80 -21.08 5.78
N LYS A 96 0.18 -21.08 6.99
CA LYS A 96 -0.38 -22.27 7.62
C LYS A 96 -1.50 -22.91 6.79
N ALA A 97 -2.27 -22.10 6.09
CA ALA A 97 -3.33 -22.57 5.20
C ALA A 97 -2.82 -22.98 3.81
N GLY A 98 -1.56 -22.70 3.48
CA GLY A 98 -1.01 -22.89 2.13
C GLY A 98 -1.63 -21.96 1.08
N VAL A 99 -2.04 -20.76 1.50
CA VAL A 99 -2.78 -19.78 0.69
C VAL A 99 -1.87 -18.61 0.30
N PRO A 100 -1.73 -18.26 -1.00
CA PRO A 100 -1.02 -17.06 -1.41
C PRO A 100 -1.65 -15.79 -0.84
N LEU A 101 -0.81 -14.91 -0.27
CA LEU A 101 -1.16 -13.57 0.21
C LEU A 101 -0.34 -12.52 -0.54
N GLY A 102 -1.02 -11.56 -1.18
CA GLY A 102 -0.41 -10.41 -1.83
C GLY A 102 -1.02 -9.09 -1.37
N CYS A 103 -0.31 -8.00 -1.62
CA CYS A 103 -0.80 -6.64 -1.37
C CYS A 103 -0.80 -5.80 -2.64
N ILE A 104 -1.73 -4.86 -2.74
CA ILE A 104 -1.86 -3.96 -3.88
C ILE A 104 -1.04 -2.69 -3.64
N PHE A 105 0.15 -2.65 -4.23
CA PHE A 105 0.91 -1.43 -4.43
C PHE A 105 1.01 -1.17 -5.93
N GLN A 106 -0.12 -0.80 -6.53
CA GLN A 106 -0.29 -0.69 -7.99
C GLN A 106 0.73 0.23 -8.66
N THR A 107 1.26 1.21 -7.93
CA THR A 107 2.27 2.13 -8.47
C THR A 107 3.60 1.46 -8.80
N ARG A 108 3.88 0.24 -8.30
CA ARG A 108 5.06 -0.54 -8.71
C ARG A 108 5.00 -1.01 -10.17
N TRP A 109 3.83 -0.95 -10.82
CA TRP A 109 3.66 -1.22 -12.27
C TRP A 109 3.76 0.04 -13.13
N SER A 110 4.19 1.18 -12.56
CA SER A 110 4.45 2.39 -13.35
C SER A 110 5.83 2.37 -14.01
N ASP A 111 5.94 3.07 -15.14
CA ASP A 111 7.21 3.26 -15.84
C ASP A 111 8.25 3.98 -14.96
N ASP A 112 7.79 4.88 -14.11
CA ASP A 112 8.63 5.59 -13.15
C ASP A 112 9.29 4.67 -12.13
N PHE A 113 8.52 3.73 -11.56
CA PHE A 113 9.11 2.73 -10.66
C PHE A 113 10.09 1.81 -11.39
N ALA A 114 9.76 1.38 -12.60
CA ALA A 114 10.65 0.56 -13.43
C ALA A 114 11.96 1.29 -13.74
N ARG A 115 11.90 2.60 -14.03
CA ARG A 115 13.07 3.44 -14.27
C ARG A 115 13.95 3.57 -13.02
N LEU A 116 13.36 3.81 -11.86
CA LEU A 116 14.07 3.86 -10.58
C LEU A 116 14.75 2.53 -10.26
N ARG A 117 14.01 1.42 -10.38
CA ARG A 117 14.53 0.06 -10.14
C ARG A 117 15.73 -0.22 -11.04
N LYS A 118 15.62 0.08 -12.35
CA LYS A 118 16.72 -0.10 -13.30
C LYS A 118 17.95 0.71 -12.91
N ALA A 119 17.78 1.98 -12.52
CA ALA A 119 18.87 2.85 -12.15
C ALA A 119 19.62 2.34 -10.89
N VAL A 120 18.89 1.83 -9.90
CA VAL A 120 19.45 1.24 -8.69
C VAL A 120 20.14 -0.09 -8.99
N ASP A 121 19.46 -1.01 -9.69
CA ASP A 121 19.97 -2.37 -9.94
C ASP A 121 21.15 -2.41 -10.90
N SER A 122 21.25 -1.47 -11.87
CA SER A 122 22.39 -1.37 -12.78
C SER A 122 23.67 -0.86 -12.12
N GLY A 123 23.56 -0.24 -10.93
CA GLY A 123 24.67 0.39 -10.27
C GLY A 123 25.18 1.67 -10.94
N GLU A 124 24.43 2.24 -11.90
CA GLU A 124 24.84 3.47 -12.60
C GLU A 124 24.96 4.67 -11.67
N LEU A 125 24.21 4.68 -10.54
CA LEU A 125 24.32 5.72 -9.52
C LEU A 125 25.58 5.59 -8.65
N GLY A 126 26.31 4.48 -8.75
CA GLY A 126 27.44 4.17 -7.87
C GLY A 126 26.95 3.76 -6.46
N ARG A 127 27.77 4.02 -5.44
CA ARG A 127 27.35 3.77 -4.05
C ARG A 127 26.29 4.80 -3.66
N ILE A 128 25.11 4.32 -3.27
CA ILE A 128 24.03 5.22 -2.83
C ILE A 128 24.43 5.92 -1.54
N THR A 129 24.20 7.21 -1.47
CA THR A 129 24.53 8.09 -0.34
C THR A 129 23.31 8.72 0.29
N TYR A 130 22.22 8.88 -0.49
CA TYR A 130 20.98 9.52 -0.02
C TYR A 130 19.77 8.98 -0.77
N ALA A 131 18.63 8.82 -0.04
CA ALA A 131 17.33 8.57 -0.65
C ALA A 131 16.21 9.18 0.17
N ALA A 132 15.31 9.93 -0.46
CA ALA A 132 14.19 10.57 0.24
C ALA A 132 12.90 10.58 -0.57
N VAL A 133 11.78 10.59 0.15
CA VAL A 133 10.44 10.73 -0.39
C VAL A 133 9.73 11.95 0.20
N HIS A 134 9.00 12.66 -0.66
CA HIS A 134 8.22 13.84 -0.31
C HIS A 134 6.81 13.69 -0.85
N VAL A 135 5.81 13.84 0.01
CA VAL A 135 4.38 13.76 -0.35
C VAL A 135 3.66 14.99 0.23
N PRO A 136 3.82 16.17 -0.38
CA PRO A 136 3.21 17.42 0.06
C PRO A 136 1.81 17.60 -0.54
N TRP A 137 0.86 16.80 -0.08
CA TRP A 137 -0.51 16.82 -0.56
C TRP A 137 -1.41 17.72 0.24
N TRP A 138 -2.58 18.01 -0.34
CA TRP A 138 -3.69 18.67 0.33
C TRP A 138 -4.91 17.76 0.36
N ARG A 139 -5.54 17.68 1.52
CA ARG A 139 -6.90 17.16 1.67
C ARG A 139 -7.75 18.24 2.34
N ASP A 140 -8.99 18.41 1.92
CA ASP A 140 -9.91 19.25 2.66
C ASP A 140 -10.50 18.48 3.86
N ASP A 141 -11.11 19.20 4.77
CA ASP A 141 -11.68 18.63 6.00
C ASP A 141 -12.79 17.61 5.70
N THR A 142 -13.48 17.72 4.56
CA THR A 142 -14.56 16.78 4.19
C THR A 142 -14.04 15.37 3.91
N TYR A 143 -12.76 15.22 3.56
CA TYR A 143 -12.13 13.92 3.42
C TYR A 143 -12.15 13.15 4.74
N TYR A 144 -11.92 13.84 5.86
CA TYR A 144 -11.87 13.24 7.19
C TYR A 144 -13.26 13.20 7.84
N THR A 145 -14.00 14.31 7.80
CA THR A 145 -15.33 14.41 8.43
C THR A 145 -16.41 13.64 7.69
N GLY A 146 -16.23 13.34 6.42
CA GLY A 146 -17.13 12.54 5.58
C GLY A 146 -16.95 11.02 5.71
N SER A 147 -16.08 10.56 6.62
CA SER A 147 -15.76 9.15 6.81
C SER A 147 -15.64 8.79 8.29
N ASP A 148 -16.21 7.66 8.68
CA ASP A 148 -16.17 7.19 10.07
C ASP A 148 -14.79 6.61 10.47
N TRP A 149 -13.85 6.47 9.53
CA TRP A 149 -12.59 5.79 9.77
C TRP A 149 -11.35 6.53 9.30
N HIS A 150 -11.44 7.44 8.29
CA HIS A 150 -10.28 8.20 7.84
C HIS A 150 -9.71 9.07 8.97
N GLY A 151 -8.39 9.07 9.09
CA GLY A 151 -7.68 9.82 10.12
C GLY A 151 -7.83 9.28 11.54
N THR A 152 -8.38 8.07 11.73
CA THR A 152 -8.43 7.39 13.02
C THR A 152 -7.28 6.41 13.19
N LYS A 153 -6.70 6.32 14.38
CA LYS A 153 -5.62 5.35 14.66
C LYS A 153 -6.11 3.91 14.59
N ALA A 154 -7.36 3.67 15.01
CA ALA A 154 -7.93 2.32 15.09
C ALA A 154 -8.23 1.68 13.74
N MET A 155 -8.70 2.47 12.76
CA MET A 155 -9.20 1.92 11.50
C MET A 155 -8.40 2.36 10.28
N ASP A 156 -7.75 3.54 10.32
CA ASP A 156 -6.84 4.01 9.27
C ASP A 156 -5.38 3.65 9.59
N GLY A 157 -5.06 3.48 10.89
CA GLY A 157 -3.72 3.18 11.38
C GLY A 157 -2.83 4.41 11.54
N GLY A 158 -3.29 5.56 11.12
CA GLY A 158 -2.59 6.84 11.09
C GLY A 158 -3.23 7.80 10.10
N GLY A 159 -2.47 8.76 9.62
CA GLY A 159 -2.98 9.80 8.74
C GLY A 159 -2.18 9.96 7.45
N ALA A 160 -1.48 11.09 7.32
CA ALA A 160 -0.74 11.44 6.11
C ALA A 160 0.28 10.38 5.70
N LEU A 161 0.95 9.75 6.64
CA LEU A 161 2.02 8.79 6.34
C LEU A 161 1.47 7.45 5.84
N ILE A 162 0.67 6.75 6.66
CA ILE A 162 0.23 5.38 6.34
C ILE A 162 -0.85 5.32 5.27
N ASN A 163 -1.74 6.31 5.23
CA ASN A 163 -2.83 6.31 4.25
C ASN A 163 -2.37 6.91 2.91
N GLN A 164 -1.75 8.09 2.93
CA GLN A 164 -1.48 8.86 1.71
C GLN A 164 -0.07 8.61 1.16
N ALA A 165 0.94 8.60 2.01
CA ALA A 165 2.34 8.49 1.58
C ALA A 165 2.86 7.06 1.43
N ILE A 166 2.10 6.04 1.84
CA ILE A 166 2.57 4.65 1.88
C ILE A 166 3.10 4.13 0.54
N HIS A 167 2.55 4.57 -0.60
CA HIS A 167 3.08 4.18 -1.91
C HIS A 167 4.52 4.65 -2.13
N MET A 168 4.86 5.83 -1.60
CA MET A 168 6.23 6.34 -1.73
C MET A 168 7.15 5.68 -0.70
N VAL A 169 6.64 5.36 0.50
CA VAL A 169 7.37 4.55 1.48
C VAL A 169 7.61 3.13 0.97
N ASP A 170 6.63 2.55 0.27
CA ASP A 170 6.77 1.28 -0.42
C ASP A 170 7.90 1.31 -1.48
N TRP A 171 7.92 2.35 -2.32
CA TRP A 171 9.02 2.52 -3.28
C TRP A 171 10.38 2.64 -2.60
N LEU A 172 10.46 3.43 -1.53
CA LEU A 172 11.69 3.62 -0.77
C LEU A 172 12.20 2.30 -0.19
N THR A 173 11.31 1.53 0.48
CA THR A 173 11.69 0.25 1.09
C THR A 173 11.97 -0.86 0.08
N ALA A 174 11.41 -0.76 -1.12
CA ALA A 174 11.67 -1.70 -2.22
C ALA A 174 13.00 -1.42 -2.93
N LEU A 175 13.44 -0.17 -2.98
CA LEU A 175 14.63 0.26 -3.74
C LEU A 175 15.88 0.37 -2.88
N MET A 176 15.73 0.55 -1.57
CA MET A 176 16.82 0.80 -0.65
C MET A 176 17.06 -0.37 0.29
N PRO A 177 18.29 -0.52 0.82
CA PRO A 177 18.56 -1.44 1.92
C PRO A 177 17.70 -1.16 3.15
N PRO A 178 17.61 -2.08 4.12
CA PRO A 178 16.85 -1.87 5.36
C PRO A 178 17.25 -0.58 6.09
N VAL A 179 16.26 0.08 6.69
CA VAL A 179 16.49 1.24 7.55
C VAL A 179 16.98 0.75 8.92
N THR A 180 18.12 1.25 9.40
CA THR A 180 18.72 0.92 10.71
C THR A 180 18.25 1.87 11.80
N ASP A 181 18.21 3.19 11.52
CA ASP A 181 17.88 4.23 12.47
C ASP A 181 16.81 5.20 11.93
N VAL A 182 15.98 5.68 12.81
CA VAL A 182 14.90 6.66 12.54
C VAL A 182 14.96 7.77 13.57
N LYS A 183 14.74 9.03 13.15
CA LYS A 183 14.42 10.18 13.98
C LYS A 183 13.28 10.95 13.34
N ALA A 184 12.18 11.16 14.06
CA ALA A 184 10.95 11.66 13.48
C ALA A 184 10.18 12.64 14.38
N PHE A 185 9.38 13.47 13.72
CA PHE A 185 8.33 14.29 14.33
C PHE A 185 7.03 14.09 13.58
N THR A 186 5.95 14.00 14.31
CA THR A 186 4.57 13.97 13.77
C THR A 186 3.73 15.05 14.41
N ALA A 187 2.79 15.61 13.68
CA ALA A 187 1.87 16.61 14.21
C ALA A 187 0.53 16.56 13.46
N THR A 188 -0.53 17.01 14.13
CA THR A 188 -1.84 17.31 13.52
C THR A 188 -1.99 18.83 13.55
N LEU A 189 -1.79 19.50 12.41
CA LEU A 189 -1.63 20.94 12.33
C LEU A 189 -2.81 21.66 11.69
N ALA A 190 -3.52 21.00 10.80
CA ALA A 190 -4.56 21.63 9.98
C ALA A 190 -5.92 20.93 10.01
N HIS A 191 -5.97 19.63 10.23
CA HIS A 191 -7.21 18.87 10.07
C HIS A 191 -7.83 18.43 11.41
N PRO A 192 -9.18 18.34 11.49
CA PRO A 192 -9.90 17.85 12.68
C PRO A 192 -9.89 16.31 12.72
N MET A 193 -8.70 15.70 12.93
CA MET A 193 -8.52 14.25 12.95
C MET A 193 -7.68 13.79 14.13
N GLU A 194 -7.78 12.51 14.49
CA GLU A 194 -7.03 11.91 15.62
C GLU A 194 -5.56 11.67 15.27
N ALA A 195 -5.30 11.26 14.02
CA ALA A 195 -3.97 10.91 13.54
C ALA A 195 -3.20 12.16 13.05
N GLU A 196 -1.95 11.97 12.65
CA GLU A 196 -1.10 13.03 12.13
C GLU A 196 -1.50 13.43 10.70
N ASP A 197 -1.44 14.72 10.41
CA ASP A 197 -1.52 15.26 9.06
C ASP A 197 -0.18 15.66 8.49
N THR A 198 0.88 15.65 9.31
CA THR A 198 2.24 16.06 8.92
C THR A 198 3.29 15.21 9.63
N VAL A 199 4.24 14.69 8.83
CA VAL A 199 5.37 13.88 9.29
C VAL A 199 6.66 14.37 8.67
N SER A 200 7.73 14.43 9.46
CA SER A 200 9.10 14.64 9.01
C SER A 200 10.03 13.65 9.71
N ALA A 201 10.69 12.80 8.95
CA ALA A 201 11.59 11.79 9.48
C ALA A 201 12.94 11.78 8.75
N ALA A 202 14.03 11.65 9.52
CA ALA A 202 15.37 11.35 9.04
C ALA A 202 15.66 9.86 9.21
N LEU A 203 16.29 9.26 8.20
CA LEU A 203 16.56 7.83 8.12
C LEU A 203 18.04 7.57 7.94
N ARG A 204 18.51 6.45 8.49
CA ARG A 204 19.79 5.83 8.13
C ARG A 204 19.51 4.43 7.58
N PHE A 205 20.09 4.14 6.44
CA PHE A 205 20.00 2.83 5.81
C PHE A 205 21.22 1.97 6.16
N GLU A 206 21.06 0.67 6.07
CA GLU A 206 22.19 -0.26 6.13
C GLU A 206 23.23 0.12 5.06
N GLY A 207 24.52 0.08 5.41
CA GLY A 207 25.59 0.60 4.56
C GLY A 207 25.84 2.11 4.70
N GLY A 208 25.07 2.83 5.57
CA GLY A 208 25.35 4.19 6.02
C GLY A 208 24.79 5.31 5.14
N ALA A 209 24.03 5.01 4.09
CA ALA A 209 23.30 6.03 3.34
C ALA A 209 22.28 6.72 4.26
N LEU A 210 22.06 8.02 4.08
CA LEU A 210 21.05 8.78 4.79
C LEU A 210 19.82 9.01 3.91
N GLY A 211 18.73 9.42 4.53
CA GLY A 211 17.52 9.74 3.79
C GLY A 211 16.44 10.37 4.65
N GLY A 212 15.25 10.43 4.08
CA GLY A 212 14.12 11.00 4.81
C GLY A 212 12.77 10.71 4.19
N VAL A 213 11.77 10.91 5.02
CA VAL A 213 10.35 10.89 4.64
C VAL A 213 9.72 12.18 5.09
N TYR A 214 9.12 12.90 4.16
CA TYR A 214 8.23 14.01 4.44
C TYR A 214 6.85 13.70 3.84
N ALA A 215 5.83 13.74 4.67
CA ALA A 215 4.46 13.53 4.24
C ALA A 215 3.53 14.52 4.95
N THR A 216 2.61 15.12 4.21
CA THR A 216 1.57 15.98 4.76
C THR A 216 0.33 15.97 3.90
N THR A 217 -0.82 16.16 4.52
CA THR A 217 -2.08 16.49 3.85
C THR A 217 -2.51 17.94 4.07
N ALA A 218 -1.64 18.73 4.69
CA ALA A 218 -1.85 20.14 5.05
C ALA A 218 -1.12 21.13 4.10
N SER A 219 -0.60 20.68 2.96
CA SER A 219 0.14 21.53 2.01
C SER A 219 -0.79 22.09 0.93
N PHE A 220 -1.47 23.21 1.23
CA PHE A 220 -2.33 23.86 0.23
C PHE A 220 -1.50 24.63 -0.83
N PRO A 221 -1.80 24.52 -2.13
CA PRO A 221 -2.89 23.75 -2.80
C PRO A 221 -2.52 22.27 -3.09
N GLY A 222 -1.47 21.74 -2.52
CA GLY A 222 -0.86 20.46 -2.82
C GLY A 222 0.17 20.54 -3.95
N ARG A 223 1.14 19.62 -3.91
CA ARG A 223 2.15 19.46 -4.95
C ARG A 223 2.33 18.00 -5.30
N GLY A 224 3.04 17.69 -6.38
CA GLY A 224 3.38 16.34 -6.77
C GLY A 224 4.24 15.63 -5.73
N LYS A 225 4.04 14.33 -5.60
CA LYS A 225 4.94 13.49 -4.81
C LYS A 225 6.28 13.35 -5.53
N ARG A 226 7.36 13.21 -4.76
CA ARG A 226 8.71 13.11 -5.28
C ARG A 226 9.50 12.04 -4.55
N ILE A 227 10.32 11.29 -5.29
CA ILE A 227 11.40 10.46 -4.77
C ILE A 227 12.72 10.87 -5.42
N GLU A 228 13.76 10.92 -4.62
CA GLU A 228 15.13 11.16 -5.05
C GLU A 228 16.04 10.05 -4.52
N ILE A 229 16.91 9.52 -5.38
CA ILE A 229 17.96 8.58 -5.00
C ILE A 229 19.29 9.10 -5.57
N THR A 230 20.24 9.39 -4.69
CA THR A 230 21.53 9.98 -5.01
C THR A 230 22.67 8.99 -4.64
N GLY A 231 23.57 8.80 -5.56
CA GLY A 231 24.79 8.03 -5.37
C GLY A 231 26.04 8.81 -5.77
N THR A 232 27.19 8.18 -5.64
CA THR A 232 28.49 8.81 -5.91
C THR A 232 28.76 9.10 -7.38
N LYS A 233 27.93 8.59 -8.29
CA LYS A 233 28.08 8.75 -9.75
C LYS A 233 26.89 9.42 -10.42
N GLY A 234 25.78 9.60 -9.71
CA GLY A 234 24.59 10.20 -10.28
C GLY A 234 23.42 10.32 -9.31
N THR A 235 22.39 11.01 -9.75
CA THR A 235 21.12 11.19 -9.04
C THR A 235 19.98 10.90 -9.99
N ILE A 236 18.99 10.17 -9.51
CA ILE A 236 17.71 10.00 -10.20
C ILE A 236 16.60 10.62 -9.36
N VAL A 237 15.73 11.37 -10.02
CA VAL A 237 14.54 11.98 -9.42
C VAL A 237 13.32 11.58 -10.23
N VAL A 238 12.28 11.18 -9.53
CA VAL A 238 10.94 11.06 -10.08
C VAL A 238 10.03 12.00 -9.30
N GLU A 239 9.35 12.86 -10.02
CA GLU A 239 8.40 13.81 -9.46
C GLU A 239 7.11 13.77 -10.30
N ASP A 240 5.99 13.59 -9.63
CA ASP A 240 4.69 13.65 -10.28
C ASP A 240 4.36 15.11 -10.59
N SER A 241 4.10 15.42 -11.85
CA SER A 241 3.68 16.74 -12.28
C SER A 241 2.24 17.09 -11.88
N GLN A 242 1.46 16.11 -11.47
CA GLN A 242 0.08 16.34 -11.02
C GLN A 242 0.08 16.90 -9.60
N HIS A 243 -0.55 18.03 -9.41
CA HIS A 243 -0.83 18.57 -8.09
C HIS A 243 -1.67 17.55 -7.32
N GLY A 244 -1.26 17.21 -6.11
CA GLY A 244 -2.02 16.37 -5.20
C GLY A 244 -3.36 17.02 -4.86
N SER A 245 -4.34 16.91 -5.76
CA SER A 245 -5.65 17.52 -5.61
C SER A 245 -6.54 16.70 -4.68
N SER A 246 -7.48 17.38 -4.03
CA SER A 246 -8.48 16.84 -3.11
C SER A 246 -9.40 15.76 -3.71
N ASN A 247 -9.43 15.63 -5.01
CA ASN A 247 -10.20 14.61 -5.68
C ASN A 247 -9.31 13.41 -5.97
N ALA A 248 -9.74 12.23 -5.56
CA ALA A 248 -9.27 10.97 -6.12
C ALA A 248 -9.59 11.03 -7.63
N GLY A 249 -8.77 11.76 -8.37
CA GLY A 249 -8.79 11.79 -9.82
C GLY A 249 -8.74 10.36 -10.29
N ALA A 250 -9.24 10.07 -11.46
CA ALA A 250 -9.35 8.74 -12.02
C ALA A 250 -8.09 7.92 -11.71
N ILE A 251 -8.17 7.03 -10.71
CA ILE A 251 -7.09 6.09 -10.41
C ILE A 251 -6.99 5.22 -11.65
N PRO A 252 -5.84 5.15 -12.34
CA PRO A 252 -5.76 4.35 -13.55
C PRO A 252 -6.07 2.89 -13.23
N CYS A 253 -7.20 2.39 -13.69
CA CYS A 253 -7.62 0.99 -13.52
C CYS A 253 -6.57 0.01 -14.04
N GLU A 254 -5.77 0.42 -15.02
CA GLU A 254 -4.72 -0.36 -15.67
C GLU A 254 -3.66 -0.90 -14.68
N GLN A 255 -3.19 -0.08 -13.73
CA GLN A 255 -2.19 -0.54 -12.76
C GLN A 255 -2.78 -1.55 -11.77
N HIS A 256 -4.05 -1.38 -11.36
CA HIS A 256 -4.75 -2.36 -10.54
C HIS A 256 -4.98 -3.66 -11.29
N ARG A 257 -5.35 -3.58 -12.58
CA ARG A 257 -5.48 -4.74 -13.44
C ARG A 257 -4.18 -5.53 -13.51
N LYS A 258 -3.04 -4.86 -13.73
CA LYS A 258 -1.71 -5.51 -13.75
C LYS A 258 -1.37 -6.18 -12.42
N CYS A 259 -1.73 -5.59 -11.27
CA CYS A 259 -1.56 -6.25 -9.97
C CYS A 259 -2.34 -7.55 -9.89
N ILE A 260 -3.63 -7.52 -10.26
CA ILE A 260 -4.51 -8.68 -10.19
C ILE A 260 -4.03 -9.77 -11.16
N GLU A 261 -3.66 -9.41 -12.39
CA GLU A 261 -3.13 -10.34 -13.39
C GLU A 261 -1.85 -11.02 -12.89
N ALA A 262 -0.87 -10.24 -12.38
CA ALA A 262 0.38 -10.77 -11.87
C ALA A 262 0.17 -11.70 -10.65
N PHE A 263 -0.76 -11.33 -9.75
CA PHE A 263 -1.10 -12.18 -8.61
C PHE A 263 -1.74 -13.49 -9.06
N MET A 264 -2.71 -13.43 -9.98
CA MET A 264 -3.38 -14.62 -10.50
C MET A 264 -2.45 -15.49 -11.35
N ASP A 265 -1.46 -14.91 -12.03
CA ASP A 265 -0.41 -15.67 -12.71
C ASP A 265 0.40 -16.49 -11.69
N SER A 266 0.84 -15.85 -10.62
CA SER A 266 1.56 -16.51 -9.52
C SER A 266 0.72 -17.64 -8.87
N VAL A 267 -0.56 -17.42 -8.63
CA VAL A 267 -1.49 -18.45 -8.11
C VAL A 267 -1.58 -19.68 -9.04
N ARG A 268 -1.44 -19.47 -10.35
CA ARG A 268 -1.48 -20.54 -11.37
C ARG A 268 -0.13 -21.20 -11.63
N GLY A 269 0.89 -20.87 -10.84
CA GLY A 269 2.24 -21.43 -10.96
C GLY A 269 3.17 -20.67 -11.91
N GLY A 270 2.83 -19.45 -12.27
CA GLY A 270 3.68 -18.52 -13.02
C GLY A 270 4.76 -17.86 -12.14
N ALA A 271 5.21 -16.67 -12.53
CA ALA A 271 6.22 -15.94 -11.79
C ALA A 271 5.71 -15.56 -10.38
N PRO A 272 6.57 -15.61 -9.33
CA PRO A 272 6.18 -15.20 -7.99
C PRO A 272 5.65 -13.76 -7.96
N TYR A 273 4.57 -13.52 -7.23
CA TYR A 273 4.05 -12.16 -7.07
C TYR A 273 5.04 -11.30 -6.27
N PRO A 274 5.46 -10.13 -6.81
CA PRO A 274 6.56 -9.37 -6.23
C PRO A 274 6.20 -8.61 -4.94
N ILE A 275 4.94 -8.57 -4.56
CA ILE A 275 4.44 -7.84 -3.38
C ILE A 275 3.63 -8.80 -2.50
N ASP A 276 4.28 -9.88 -2.07
CA ASP A 276 3.71 -10.82 -1.09
C ASP A 276 3.55 -10.16 0.29
N GLY A 277 3.04 -10.92 1.26
CA GLY A 277 2.84 -10.42 2.62
C GLY A 277 4.13 -9.94 3.29
N HIS A 278 5.27 -10.60 3.04
CA HIS A 278 6.56 -10.21 3.60
C HIS A 278 7.10 -8.91 2.98
N GLU A 279 6.95 -8.76 1.67
CA GLU A 279 7.33 -7.52 0.99
C GLU A 279 6.45 -6.35 1.43
N ALA A 280 5.14 -6.55 1.50
CA ALA A 280 4.18 -5.53 1.94
C ALA A 280 4.33 -5.13 3.41
N ARG A 281 4.94 -5.98 4.24
CA ARG A 281 5.30 -5.70 5.62
C ARG A 281 6.33 -4.59 5.77
N LYS A 282 7.26 -4.45 4.82
CA LYS A 282 8.39 -3.52 4.90
C LYS A 282 7.95 -2.05 5.08
N PRO A 283 7.08 -1.50 4.22
CA PRO A 283 6.59 -0.13 4.41
C PRO A 283 5.80 0.05 5.70
N VAL A 284 4.99 -0.92 6.12
CA VAL A 284 4.25 -0.87 7.40
C VAL A 284 5.22 -0.81 8.58
N ASN A 285 6.26 -1.65 8.58
CA ASN A 285 7.28 -1.66 9.63
C ASN A 285 8.04 -0.32 9.72
N LEU A 286 8.43 0.27 8.59
CA LEU A 286 9.10 1.57 8.60
C LEU A 286 8.18 2.67 9.13
N ILE A 287 6.91 2.68 8.72
CA ILE A 287 5.92 3.64 9.21
C ILE A 287 5.70 3.50 10.71
N GLU A 288 5.55 2.28 11.22
CA GLU A 288 5.38 2.01 12.65
C GLU A 288 6.59 2.51 13.47
N ARG A 289 7.81 2.27 12.97
CA ARG A 289 9.04 2.79 13.61
C ARG A 289 9.10 4.33 13.61
N ILE A 290 8.64 4.99 12.54
CA ILE A 290 8.53 6.44 12.46
C ILE A 290 7.55 6.95 13.53
N TYR A 291 6.39 6.32 13.68
CA TYR A 291 5.42 6.69 14.69
C TYR A 291 5.94 6.45 16.11
N GLN A 292 6.66 5.35 16.35
CA GLN A 292 7.25 5.05 17.67
C GLN A 292 8.29 6.08 18.08
N ASP A 293 9.24 6.42 17.19
CA ASP A 293 10.28 7.43 17.50
C ASP A 293 9.68 8.83 17.72
N ALA A 294 8.58 9.17 17.06
CA ALA A 294 7.91 10.45 17.22
C ALA A 294 7.12 10.60 18.54
N LEU A 295 6.92 9.50 19.30
CA LEU A 295 6.28 9.52 20.63
C LEU A 295 7.31 9.65 21.76
N ASP A 296 8.59 9.33 21.48
CA ASP A 296 9.73 9.44 22.40
C ASP A 296 10.34 10.85 22.40
#